data_adca68184af72f7c5b5a7ad4dd6ca85c
#
_entry.id   adca68184af72f7c5b5a7ad4dd6ca85c
#
_cell.length_a   1.000
_cell.length_b   1.000
_cell.length_c   1.000
_cell.angle_alpha   90.00
_cell.angle_beta   90.00
_cell.angle_gamma   90.00
#
_symmetry.space_group_name_H-M   'P 1'
#
loop_
_entity.id
_entity.type
_entity.pdbx_description
1 polymer ?
#
loop_
_entity_poly.entity_id
_entity_poly.type
_entity_poly.pdbx_seq_one_letter_code
_entity_poly.pdbx_strand_id
1 'polypeptide(L)'
;MVICGLSIVDSNVHSKEYPGLPPATGLYPQAPLSIREQLPDNALNLVSSFDRESADIREKAEQEIQIRRRSLIIELQALQDSYTRDAKLDEAVAIRDVLLQLRIAHLKALPDPGTLSNYATRLGESFYFEVIGSMANSAWGTEVYTYDSYLATAAVHSGVLKNGQRGIVKVTMLKSSEPHHGSTQNGITTHNWGPYSASYTVERPKPDDNLPLKTKAVPVSK
;
A
#
# COMPACT_ATOMS: atom_id res chain seq x y z
N MET A 1 -63.81 -3.64 9.11
CA MET A 1 -62.46 -4.16 9.42
C MET A 1 -61.97 -4.85 8.15
N VAL A 2 -61.30 -4.08 7.29
CA VAL A 2 -60.84 -4.53 5.97
C VAL A 2 -59.31 -4.58 6.05
N ILE A 3 -58.77 -5.77 5.92
CA ILE A 3 -57.30 -6.00 5.93
C ILE A 3 -56.87 -5.90 4.47
N CYS A 4 -56.12 -4.85 4.16
CA CYS A 4 -55.46 -4.63 2.87
C CYS A 4 -54.16 -5.42 2.84
N GLY A 5 -54.09 -6.46 2.03
CA GLY A 5 -52.87 -7.24 1.79
C GLY A 5 -51.95 -6.47 0.87
N LEU A 6 -50.73 -6.21 1.31
CA LEU A 6 -49.62 -5.72 0.47
C LEU A 6 -49.05 -6.92 -0.31
N SER A 7 -49.23 -6.93 -1.62
CA SER A 7 -48.54 -7.83 -2.54
C SER A 7 -47.07 -7.38 -2.66
N ILE A 8 -46.17 -8.23 -2.25
CA ILE A 8 -44.74 -8.11 -2.53
C ILE A 8 -44.51 -8.43 -4.00
N VAL A 9 -44.11 -7.42 -4.78
CA VAL A 9 -43.70 -7.63 -6.17
C VAL A 9 -42.27 -8.18 -6.14
N ASP A 10 -42.17 -9.46 -6.49
CA ASP A 10 -40.91 -10.13 -6.74
C ASP A 10 -40.24 -9.51 -7.98
N SER A 11 -39.29 -8.62 -7.76
CA SER A 11 -38.43 -8.09 -8.82
C SER A 11 -37.29 -9.07 -9.09
N ASN A 12 -37.60 -10.09 -9.88
CA ASN A 12 -36.64 -11.03 -10.42
C ASN A 12 -35.83 -10.31 -11.51
N VAL A 13 -34.80 -9.53 -11.11
CA VAL A 13 -33.81 -8.96 -12.01
C VAL A 13 -32.93 -10.13 -12.46
N HIS A 14 -33.23 -10.67 -13.62
CA HIS A 14 -32.32 -11.54 -14.36
C HIS A 14 -31.04 -10.73 -14.65
N SER A 15 -30.03 -10.90 -13.83
CA SER A 15 -28.66 -10.53 -14.18
C SER A 15 -28.23 -11.39 -15.36
N LYS A 16 -28.23 -10.81 -16.56
CA LYS A 16 -27.55 -11.41 -17.71
C LYS A 16 -26.07 -11.52 -17.32
N GLU A 17 -25.66 -12.70 -16.93
CA GLU A 17 -24.24 -13.04 -16.88
C GLU A 17 -23.70 -12.92 -18.32
N TYR A 18 -22.84 -11.94 -18.54
CA TYR A 18 -21.98 -11.89 -19.72
C TYR A 18 -20.81 -12.83 -19.46
N PRO A 19 -20.74 -14.01 -20.10
CA PRO A 19 -19.62 -14.91 -19.93
C PRO A 19 -18.41 -14.28 -20.61
N GLY A 20 -17.37 -13.95 -19.83
CA GLY A 20 -16.03 -13.76 -20.37
C GLY A 20 -15.38 -12.40 -20.29
N LEU A 21 -15.82 -11.49 -19.39
CA LEU A 21 -14.91 -10.40 -19.01
C LEU A 21 -13.97 -10.93 -17.90
N PRO A 22 -12.66 -10.99 -18.16
CA PRO A 22 -11.71 -11.28 -17.10
C PRO A 22 -11.82 -10.21 -16.01
N PRO A 23 -11.54 -10.53 -14.74
CA PRO A 23 -11.60 -9.57 -13.65
C PRO A 23 -10.66 -8.39 -13.98
N ALA A 24 -11.10 -7.18 -13.66
CA ALA A 24 -10.41 -5.90 -13.94
C ALA A 24 -9.06 -5.73 -13.22
N THR A 25 -8.41 -6.79 -12.83
CA THR A 25 -7.08 -6.87 -12.23
C THR A 25 -6.08 -7.43 -13.23
N GLY A 26 -5.91 -6.78 -14.35
CA GLY A 26 -4.91 -7.21 -15.31
C GLY A 26 -4.58 -6.05 -16.23
N LEU A 27 -3.44 -5.46 -16.02
CA LEU A 27 -2.64 -4.92 -17.11
C LEU A 27 -2.86 -5.81 -18.32
N TYR A 28 -3.41 -5.28 -19.41
CA TYR A 28 -3.31 -5.96 -20.70
C TYR A 28 -1.86 -6.39 -20.86
N PRO A 29 -1.56 -7.68 -21.00
CA PRO A 29 -0.18 -8.11 -21.15
C PRO A 29 0.38 -7.34 -22.34
N GLN A 30 1.36 -6.49 -22.10
CA GLN A 30 2.09 -5.90 -23.19
C GLN A 30 2.66 -7.06 -23.98
N ALA A 31 2.41 -7.09 -25.29
CA ALA A 31 2.96 -8.14 -26.15
C ALA A 31 4.46 -8.26 -25.85
N PRO A 32 4.99 -9.48 -25.66
CA PRO A 32 6.41 -9.68 -25.40
C PRO A 32 7.24 -8.89 -26.41
N LEU A 33 8.33 -8.27 -25.98
CA LEU A 33 9.21 -7.46 -26.83
C LEU A 33 9.58 -8.19 -28.13
N SER A 34 9.76 -9.52 -28.06
CA SER A 34 10.05 -10.39 -29.21
C SER A 34 8.95 -10.41 -30.28
N ILE A 35 7.69 -10.15 -29.93
CA ILE A 35 6.58 -10.07 -30.89
C ILE A 35 6.54 -8.68 -31.55
N ARG A 36 6.87 -7.63 -30.78
CA ARG A 36 6.88 -6.25 -31.30
C ARG A 36 7.94 -6.03 -32.36
N GLU A 37 9.10 -6.68 -32.23
CA GLU A 37 10.20 -6.61 -33.23
C GLU A 37 9.84 -7.23 -34.58
N GLN A 38 8.79 -8.05 -34.63
CA GLN A 38 8.35 -8.74 -35.87
C GLN A 38 7.15 -8.01 -36.54
N LEU A 39 6.67 -6.92 -35.97
CA LEU A 39 5.54 -6.19 -36.55
C LEU A 39 6.01 -5.30 -37.72
N PRO A 40 5.22 -5.23 -38.81
CA PRO A 40 5.41 -4.19 -39.82
C PRO A 40 5.31 -2.78 -39.22
N ASP A 41 6.03 -1.81 -39.79
CA ASP A 41 6.11 -0.42 -39.24
C ASP A 41 4.75 0.22 -39.00
N ASN A 42 3.78 0.00 -39.91
CA ASN A 42 2.43 0.52 -39.75
C ASN A 42 1.69 -0.09 -38.56
N ALA A 43 1.86 -1.37 -38.31
CA ALA A 43 1.27 -2.04 -37.13
C ALA A 43 1.98 -1.62 -35.84
N LEU A 44 3.30 -1.45 -35.87
CA LEU A 44 4.09 -0.95 -34.75
C LEU A 44 3.65 0.48 -34.34
N ASN A 45 3.39 1.35 -35.32
CA ASN A 45 2.90 2.70 -35.09
C ASN A 45 1.51 2.71 -34.44
N LEU A 46 0.60 1.83 -34.89
CA LEU A 46 -0.73 1.70 -34.27
C LEU A 46 -0.65 1.22 -32.81
N VAL A 47 0.16 0.20 -32.54
CA VAL A 47 0.38 -0.31 -31.19
C VAL A 47 0.99 0.78 -30.29
N SER A 48 1.99 1.51 -30.80
CA SER A 48 2.65 2.58 -30.04
C SER A 48 1.71 3.76 -29.77
N SER A 49 0.81 4.09 -30.70
CA SER A 49 -0.23 5.12 -30.49
C SER A 49 -1.20 4.67 -29.41
N PHE A 50 -1.71 3.46 -29.48
CA PHE A 50 -2.59 2.88 -28.47
C PHE A 50 -1.95 2.85 -27.08
N ASP A 51 -0.69 2.45 -26.98
CA ASP A 51 0.03 2.42 -25.69
C ASP A 51 0.13 3.82 -25.08
N ARG A 52 0.44 4.83 -25.92
CA ARG A 52 0.52 6.23 -25.48
C ARG A 52 -0.83 6.76 -25.01
N GLU A 53 -1.87 6.56 -25.82
CA GLU A 53 -3.23 6.98 -25.49
C GLU A 53 -3.73 6.28 -24.21
N SER A 54 -3.42 4.99 -24.05
CA SER A 54 -3.75 4.23 -22.84
C SER A 54 -3.00 4.72 -21.61
N ALA A 55 -1.75 5.15 -21.75
CA ALA A 55 -0.96 5.75 -20.68
C ALA A 55 -1.56 7.10 -20.26
N ASP A 56 -1.91 7.96 -21.23
CA ASP A 56 -2.53 9.25 -20.96
C ASP A 56 -3.89 9.13 -20.26
N ILE A 57 -4.70 8.15 -20.66
CA ILE A 57 -5.99 7.88 -20.01
C ILE A 57 -5.77 7.45 -18.55
N ARG A 58 -4.82 6.54 -18.31
CA ARG A 58 -4.52 6.08 -16.94
C ARG A 58 -4.00 7.23 -16.08
N GLU A 59 -3.13 8.07 -16.60
CA GLU A 59 -2.60 9.23 -15.87
C GLU A 59 -3.71 10.19 -15.49
N LYS A 60 -4.60 10.55 -16.43
CA LYS A 60 -5.74 11.42 -16.17
C LYS A 60 -6.71 10.84 -15.15
N ALA A 61 -7.00 9.53 -15.26
CA ALA A 61 -7.85 8.83 -14.29
C ALA A 61 -7.23 8.84 -12.88
N GLU A 62 -5.94 8.59 -12.76
CA GLU A 62 -5.24 8.65 -11.46
C GLU A 62 -5.26 10.06 -10.88
N GLN A 63 -5.03 11.10 -11.68
CA GLN A 63 -5.14 12.51 -11.24
C GLN A 63 -6.53 12.83 -10.70
N GLU A 64 -7.60 12.41 -11.39
CA GLU A 64 -8.98 12.62 -10.93
C GLU A 64 -9.27 11.87 -9.64
N ILE A 65 -8.83 10.63 -9.52
CA ILE A 65 -8.93 9.84 -8.28
C ILE A 65 -8.24 10.55 -7.11
N GLN A 66 -7.04 11.11 -7.33
CA GLN A 66 -6.31 11.85 -6.30
C GLN A 66 -7.05 13.13 -5.87
N ILE A 67 -7.65 13.87 -6.82
CA ILE A 67 -8.46 15.04 -6.51
C ILE A 67 -9.65 14.65 -5.64
N ARG A 68 -10.41 13.62 -6.03
CA ARG A 68 -11.57 13.12 -5.28
C ARG A 68 -11.20 12.62 -3.89
N ARG A 69 -10.07 11.90 -3.78
CA ARG A 69 -9.56 11.43 -2.50
C ARG A 69 -9.23 12.58 -1.55
N ARG A 70 -8.58 13.66 -2.04
CA ARG A 70 -8.29 14.84 -1.23
C ARG A 70 -9.57 15.51 -0.73
N SER A 71 -10.58 15.67 -1.60
CA SER A 71 -11.88 16.21 -1.21
C SER A 71 -12.52 15.39 -0.08
N LEU A 72 -12.57 14.05 -0.26
CA LEU A 72 -13.10 13.15 0.75
C LEU A 72 -12.35 13.24 2.09
N ILE A 73 -11.02 13.34 2.05
CA ILE A 73 -10.22 13.50 3.27
C ILE A 73 -10.60 14.79 4.03
N ILE A 74 -10.79 15.90 3.32
CA ILE A 74 -11.19 17.18 3.92
C ILE A 74 -12.58 17.08 4.55
N GLU A 75 -13.54 16.48 3.85
CA GLU A 75 -14.90 16.29 4.33
C GLU A 75 -14.96 15.38 5.57
N LEU A 76 -14.25 14.25 5.53
CA LEU A 76 -14.15 13.34 6.68
C LEU A 76 -13.45 13.97 7.88
N GLN A 77 -12.42 14.82 7.65
CA GLN A 77 -11.77 15.54 8.73
C GLN A 77 -12.74 16.50 9.44
N ALA A 78 -13.52 17.27 8.67
CA ALA A 78 -14.52 18.17 9.20
C ALA A 78 -15.61 17.41 10.01
N LEU A 79 -16.01 16.23 9.52
CA LEU A 79 -16.97 15.37 10.20
C LEU A 79 -16.39 14.78 11.50
N GLN A 80 -15.14 14.33 11.50
CA GLN A 80 -14.43 13.86 12.68
C GLN A 80 -14.38 14.95 13.76
N ASP A 81 -14.04 16.19 13.38
CA ASP A 81 -13.96 17.32 14.28
C ASP A 81 -15.34 17.66 14.88
N SER A 82 -16.42 17.52 14.09
CA SER A 82 -17.79 17.69 14.60
C SER A 82 -18.14 16.63 15.64
N TYR A 83 -17.93 15.34 15.34
CA TYR A 83 -18.21 14.26 16.26
C TYR A 83 -17.37 14.33 17.55
N THR A 84 -16.12 14.79 17.45
CA THR A 84 -15.28 15.00 18.62
C THR A 84 -15.87 16.11 19.53
N ARG A 85 -16.36 17.22 18.96
CA ARG A 85 -17.02 18.28 19.72
C ARG A 85 -18.32 17.83 20.36
N ASP A 86 -19.06 16.97 19.67
CA ASP A 86 -20.34 16.42 20.13
C ASP A 86 -20.16 15.25 21.11
N ALA A 87 -18.92 14.95 21.53
CA ALA A 87 -18.55 13.83 22.40
C ALA A 87 -18.93 12.43 21.86
N LYS A 88 -19.12 12.31 20.54
CA LYS A 88 -19.36 11.04 19.84
C LYS A 88 -18.02 10.37 19.49
N LEU A 89 -17.36 9.86 20.52
CA LEU A 89 -15.95 9.43 20.40
C LEU A 89 -15.78 8.18 19.55
N ASP A 90 -16.72 7.25 19.58
CA ASP A 90 -16.63 5.99 18.80
C ASP A 90 -16.71 6.29 17.30
N GLU A 91 -17.62 7.18 16.90
CA GLU A 91 -17.76 7.63 15.52
C GLU A 91 -16.54 8.43 15.06
N ALA A 92 -16.01 9.30 15.91
CA ALA A 92 -14.79 10.06 15.61
C ALA A 92 -13.57 9.14 15.42
N VAL A 93 -13.46 8.07 16.21
CA VAL A 93 -12.40 7.05 16.10
C VAL A 93 -12.56 6.25 14.80
N ALA A 94 -13.79 5.85 14.46
CA ALA A 94 -14.04 5.13 13.19
C ALA A 94 -13.64 5.97 11.97
N ILE A 95 -13.98 7.26 11.96
CA ILE A 95 -13.59 8.17 10.87
C ILE A 95 -12.07 8.37 10.84
N ARG A 96 -11.41 8.50 11.99
CA ARG A 96 -9.95 8.58 12.06
C ARG A 96 -9.28 7.39 11.36
N ASP A 97 -9.81 6.20 11.58
CA ASP A 97 -9.24 4.98 11.01
C ASP A 97 -9.44 4.92 9.49
N VAL A 98 -10.58 5.39 8.98
CA VAL A 98 -10.82 5.57 7.54
C VAL A 98 -9.89 6.63 6.95
N LEU A 99 -9.72 7.77 7.62
CA LEU A 99 -8.79 8.81 7.19
C LEU A 99 -7.36 8.30 7.07
N LEU A 100 -6.90 7.48 8.03
CA LEU A 100 -5.59 6.86 7.97
C LEU A 100 -5.47 5.97 6.72
N GLN A 101 -6.46 5.12 6.43
CA GLN A 101 -6.47 4.26 5.25
C GLN A 101 -6.44 5.06 3.94
N LEU A 102 -7.24 6.13 3.85
CA LEU A 102 -7.27 6.99 2.66
C LEU A 102 -5.94 7.72 2.42
N ARG A 103 -5.27 8.14 3.49
CA ARG A 103 -3.98 8.84 3.41
C ARG A 103 -2.84 7.94 2.97
N ILE A 104 -2.88 6.65 3.28
CA ILE A 104 -1.85 5.67 2.89
C ILE A 104 -2.19 4.90 1.61
N ALA A 105 -3.45 4.89 1.17
CA ALA A 105 -3.90 4.13 -0.01
C ALA A 105 -3.27 4.57 -1.34
N HIS A 106 -2.62 5.74 -1.39
CA HIS A 106 -1.90 6.22 -2.58
C HIS A 106 -0.43 5.80 -2.60
N LEU A 107 0.07 5.25 -1.50
CA LEU A 107 1.41 4.69 -1.48
C LEU A 107 1.43 3.48 -2.41
N LYS A 108 2.33 3.49 -3.38
CA LYS A 108 2.57 2.34 -4.25
C LYS A 108 3.23 1.24 -3.41
N ALA A 109 2.40 0.49 -2.66
CA ALA A 109 2.89 -0.61 -1.86
C ALA A 109 3.27 -1.79 -2.76
N LEU A 110 4.42 -2.35 -2.49
CA LEU A 110 4.90 -3.60 -3.08
C LEU A 110 4.28 -4.78 -2.32
N PRO A 111 4.16 -5.95 -2.93
CA PRO A 111 3.77 -7.16 -2.19
C PRO A 111 4.81 -7.50 -1.12
N ASP A 112 4.38 -8.19 -0.04
CA ASP A 112 5.28 -8.68 1.01
C ASP A 112 6.42 -9.52 0.40
N PRO A 113 7.68 -9.13 0.57
CA PRO A 113 8.82 -9.86 0.02
C PRO A 113 9.20 -11.09 0.88
N GLY A 114 8.55 -11.31 2.02
CA GLY A 114 8.94 -12.27 3.04
C GLY A 114 10.12 -11.75 3.86
N THR A 115 11.33 -11.69 3.28
CA THR A 115 12.52 -11.06 3.85
C THR A 115 13.02 -9.93 2.94
N LEU A 116 13.93 -9.09 3.43
CA LEU A 116 14.48 -7.97 2.66
C LEU A 116 15.81 -8.27 1.99
N SER A 117 16.14 -9.54 1.79
CA SER A 117 17.41 -9.97 1.18
C SER A 117 17.66 -9.31 -0.19
N ASN A 118 16.62 -9.15 -1.01
CA ASN A 118 16.70 -8.49 -2.32
C ASN A 118 16.89 -6.96 -2.24
N TYR A 119 16.75 -6.39 -1.06
CA TYR A 119 16.87 -4.94 -0.79
C TYR A 119 18.13 -4.60 0.01
N ALA A 120 18.94 -5.59 0.41
CA ALA A 120 20.09 -5.42 1.32
C ALA A 120 21.14 -4.42 0.81
N THR A 121 21.25 -4.20 -0.49
CA THR A 121 22.18 -3.23 -1.11
C THR A 121 21.60 -1.82 -1.23
N ARG A 122 20.31 -1.63 -0.95
CA ARG A 122 19.60 -0.35 -1.13
C ARG A 122 19.55 0.47 0.16
N LEU A 123 20.72 0.67 0.75
CA LEU A 123 20.87 1.35 2.03
C LEU A 123 20.42 2.81 1.97
N GLY A 124 19.68 3.24 2.99
CA GLY A 124 19.11 4.59 3.09
C GLY A 124 17.79 4.78 2.33
N GLU A 125 17.36 3.79 1.53
CA GLU A 125 16.10 3.89 0.80
C GLU A 125 14.93 3.39 1.66
N SER A 126 13.75 3.96 1.40
CA SER A 126 12.50 3.54 2.03
C SER A 126 11.55 2.93 1.01
N PHE A 127 10.87 1.87 1.43
CA PHE A 127 9.92 1.11 0.65
C PHE A 127 8.61 0.97 1.42
N TYR A 128 7.53 0.75 0.69
CA TYR A 128 6.22 0.47 1.27
C TYR A 128 5.79 -0.92 0.82
N PHE A 129 5.42 -1.78 1.77
CA PHE A 129 4.97 -3.14 1.50
C PHE A 129 3.59 -3.36 2.07
N GLU A 130 2.72 -4.04 1.32
CA GLU A 130 1.46 -4.55 1.83
C GLU A 130 1.73 -5.90 2.49
N VAL A 131 1.52 -5.98 3.80
CA VAL A 131 1.91 -7.12 4.64
C VAL A 131 0.71 -7.61 5.44
N ILE A 132 0.63 -8.91 5.66
CA ILE A 132 -0.26 -9.51 6.67
C ILE A 132 0.61 -9.91 7.86
N GLY A 133 0.41 -9.25 9.02
CA GLY A 133 1.17 -9.52 10.22
C GLY A 133 1.12 -11.01 10.61
N SER A 134 2.26 -11.59 10.97
CA SER A 134 2.38 -13.01 11.28
C SER A 134 3.32 -13.24 12.48
N MET A 135 2.97 -14.24 13.30
CA MET A 135 3.81 -14.70 14.41
C MET A 135 4.56 -15.99 14.07
N ALA A 136 4.47 -16.48 12.83
CA ALA A 136 4.90 -17.82 12.47
C ALA A 136 6.40 -17.97 12.16
N ASN A 137 7.09 -16.86 11.89
CA ASN A 137 8.46 -16.86 11.38
C ASN A 137 9.44 -16.20 12.37
N SER A 138 10.73 -16.26 12.06
CA SER A 138 11.80 -15.72 12.90
C SER A 138 12.15 -14.27 12.52
N ALA A 139 12.58 -13.51 13.55
CA ALA A 139 13.19 -12.21 13.38
C ALA A 139 14.35 -12.03 14.37
N TRP A 140 15.34 -11.23 13.99
CA TRP A 140 16.52 -10.94 14.78
C TRP A 140 16.63 -9.42 14.99
N GLY A 141 16.80 -9.02 16.26
CA GLY A 141 16.88 -7.63 16.66
C GLY A 141 15.59 -7.08 17.27
N THR A 142 15.64 -5.82 17.67
CA THR A 142 14.53 -5.03 18.23
C THR A 142 14.60 -3.65 17.63
N GLU A 143 13.46 -3.12 17.14
CA GLU A 143 13.36 -1.86 16.40
C GLU A 143 14.15 -1.85 15.08
N VAL A 144 15.38 -2.34 15.09
CA VAL A 144 16.25 -2.58 13.93
C VAL A 144 16.42 -4.09 13.76
N TYR A 145 15.99 -4.61 12.62
CA TYR A 145 15.99 -6.03 12.29
C TYR A 145 17.02 -6.34 11.20
N THR A 146 17.63 -7.52 11.24
CA THR A 146 18.48 -7.98 10.14
C THR A 146 17.65 -8.13 8.85
N TYR A 147 18.25 -7.91 7.67
CA TYR A 147 17.51 -7.94 6.40
C TYR A 147 16.91 -9.32 6.06
N ASP A 148 17.38 -10.39 6.67
CA ASP A 148 16.86 -11.76 6.56
C ASP A 148 15.76 -12.08 7.58
N SER A 149 15.44 -11.16 8.50
CA SER A 149 14.24 -11.24 9.33
C SER A 149 12.98 -11.18 8.48
N TYR A 150 11.97 -12.00 8.81
CA TYR A 150 10.68 -11.95 8.13
C TYR A 150 9.93 -10.65 8.45
N LEU A 151 9.57 -9.93 7.39
CA LEU A 151 8.93 -8.61 7.50
C LEU A 151 7.59 -8.67 8.26
N ALA A 152 6.77 -9.68 7.97
CA ALA A 152 5.48 -9.89 8.64
C ALA A 152 5.64 -10.08 10.16
N THR A 153 6.70 -10.79 10.58
CA THR A 153 7.00 -11.02 12.00
C THR A 153 7.58 -9.77 12.67
N ALA A 154 8.49 -9.08 12.00
CA ALA A 154 9.03 -7.81 12.48
C ALA A 154 7.93 -6.73 12.63
N ALA A 155 6.96 -6.69 11.72
CA ALA A 155 5.83 -5.76 11.78
C ALA A 155 4.90 -6.02 12.99
N VAL A 156 4.73 -7.28 13.39
CA VAL A 156 3.98 -7.61 14.62
C VAL A 156 4.82 -7.32 15.86
N HIS A 157 6.09 -7.74 15.87
CA HIS A 157 6.99 -7.51 16.99
C HIS A 157 7.12 -6.02 17.32
N SER A 158 7.26 -5.15 16.29
CA SER A 158 7.33 -3.69 16.45
C SER A 158 5.99 -3.04 16.82
N GLY A 159 4.87 -3.77 16.80
CA GLY A 159 3.53 -3.24 17.08
C GLY A 159 2.94 -2.40 15.93
N VAL A 160 3.54 -2.42 14.76
CA VAL A 160 3.03 -1.75 13.56
C VAL A 160 1.75 -2.43 13.06
N LEU A 161 1.74 -3.76 13.05
CA LEU A 161 0.57 -4.58 12.73
C LEU A 161 0.23 -5.52 13.90
N LYS A 162 -1.02 -5.97 13.95
CA LYS A 162 -1.43 -7.11 14.79
C LYS A 162 -1.29 -8.41 13.99
N ASN A 163 -1.20 -9.54 14.69
CA ASN A 163 -1.25 -10.85 14.04
C ASN A 163 -2.52 -11.00 13.18
N GLY A 164 -2.38 -11.41 11.93
CA GLY A 164 -3.46 -11.54 10.96
C GLY A 164 -3.96 -10.20 10.37
N GLN A 165 -3.48 -9.06 10.84
CA GLN A 165 -3.87 -7.75 10.31
C GLN A 165 -3.15 -7.48 8.99
N ARG A 166 -3.91 -7.15 7.94
CA ARG A 166 -3.37 -6.62 6.68
C ARG A 166 -3.14 -5.13 6.83
N GLY A 167 -2.00 -4.64 6.35
CA GLY A 167 -1.69 -3.21 6.35
C GLY A 167 -0.48 -2.87 5.50
N ILE A 168 -0.29 -1.58 5.24
CA ILE A 168 0.92 -1.09 4.59
C ILE A 168 1.93 -0.73 5.69
N VAL A 169 3.16 -1.22 5.54
CA VAL A 169 4.30 -0.88 6.39
C VAL A 169 5.34 -0.10 5.58
N LYS A 170 5.98 0.86 6.22
CA LYS A 170 7.17 1.53 5.70
C LYS A 170 8.40 0.83 6.24
N VAL A 171 9.29 0.48 5.35
CA VAL A 171 10.58 -0.12 5.65
C VAL A 171 11.67 0.83 5.20
N THR A 172 12.65 1.09 6.07
CA THR A 172 13.85 1.85 5.69
C THR A 172 15.07 0.96 5.85
N MET A 173 15.82 0.77 4.76
CA MET A 173 17.05 -0.02 4.78
C MET A 173 18.17 0.77 5.43
N LEU A 174 18.89 0.13 6.35
CA LEU A 174 19.97 0.74 7.12
C LEU A 174 21.27 -0.03 6.92
N LYS A 175 22.38 0.70 6.93
CA LYS A 175 23.67 0.09 7.16
C LYS A 175 23.75 -0.30 8.65
N SER A 176 24.11 -1.52 8.92
CA SER A 176 24.30 -1.98 10.30
C SER A 176 25.71 -2.47 10.50
N SER A 177 26.35 -2.02 11.58
CA SER A 177 27.63 -2.50 12.05
C SER A 177 27.56 -2.95 13.51
N GLU A 178 26.41 -2.74 14.15
CA GLU A 178 26.17 -3.04 15.55
C GLU A 178 25.48 -4.40 15.72
N PRO A 179 25.69 -5.09 16.84
CA PRO A 179 24.94 -6.29 17.18
C PRO A 179 23.45 -6.01 17.32
N HIS A 180 22.63 -6.98 16.93
CA HIS A 180 21.18 -6.93 17.08
C HIS A 180 20.77 -7.64 18.37
N HIS A 181 20.11 -6.92 19.26
CA HIS A 181 19.59 -7.47 20.51
C HIS A 181 18.13 -7.86 20.35
N GLY A 182 17.81 -9.12 20.61
CA GLY A 182 16.45 -9.62 20.62
C GLY A 182 15.68 -9.17 21.85
N SER A 183 14.36 -9.19 21.76
CA SER A 183 13.45 -8.92 22.89
C SER A 183 12.13 -9.68 22.71
N THR A 184 11.25 -9.57 23.70
CA THR A 184 9.89 -10.10 23.62
C THR A 184 8.91 -8.94 23.61
N GLN A 185 8.21 -8.74 22.50
CA GLN A 185 7.21 -7.69 22.32
C GLN A 185 6.03 -8.22 21.51
N ASN A 186 4.84 -7.78 21.84
CA ASN A 186 3.60 -8.14 21.12
C ASN A 186 3.39 -9.65 20.91
N GLY A 187 3.85 -10.47 21.88
CA GLY A 187 3.75 -11.92 21.83
C GLY A 187 4.80 -12.63 20.97
N ILE A 188 5.76 -11.90 20.41
CA ILE A 188 6.88 -12.46 19.65
C ILE A 188 8.18 -12.27 20.43
N THR A 189 9.01 -13.31 20.43
CA THR A 189 10.39 -13.25 20.90
C THR A 189 11.32 -13.25 19.70
N THR A 190 12.11 -12.20 19.55
CA THR A 190 13.17 -12.11 18.54
C THR A 190 14.50 -12.57 19.14
N HIS A 191 15.50 -12.84 18.29
CA HIS A 191 16.77 -13.40 18.70
C HIS A 191 17.89 -12.37 18.63
N ASN A 192 18.93 -12.58 19.42
CA ASN A 192 20.18 -11.84 19.32
C ASN A 192 20.93 -12.26 18.06
N TRP A 193 21.63 -11.33 17.43
CA TRP A 193 22.57 -11.60 16.34
C TRP A 193 23.77 -10.67 16.41
N GLY A 194 24.88 -11.10 15.83
CA GLY A 194 26.07 -10.25 15.70
C GLY A 194 25.90 -9.11 14.71
N PRO A 195 26.97 -8.35 14.44
CA PRO A 195 26.95 -7.32 13.40
C PRO A 195 26.54 -7.90 12.06
N TYR A 196 25.71 -7.15 11.32
CA TYR A 196 25.13 -7.58 10.04
C TYR A 196 25.33 -6.50 8.98
N SER A 197 25.47 -6.89 7.71
CA SER A 197 25.85 -5.94 6.65
C SER A 197 24.74 -4.95 6.31
N ALA A 198 23.48 -5.33 6.50
CA ALA A 198 22.32 -4.49 6.31
C ALA A 198 21.22 -4.86 7.29
N SER A 199 20.38 -3.91 7.61
CA SER A 199 19.26 -4.04 8.52
C SER A 199 18.11 -3.19 8.03
N TYR A 200 16.98 -3.22 8.72
CA TYR A 200 15.85 -2.36 8.42
C TYR A 200 15.05 -2.00 9.67
N THR A 201 14.36 -0.87 9.59
CA THR A 201 13.29 -0.49 10.51
C THR A 201 11.93 -0.74 9.88
N VAL A 202 10.92 -0.99 10.72
CA VAL A 202 9.51 -1.10 10.31
C VAL A 202 8.73 -0.03 11.03
N GLU A 203 8.03 0.80 10.28
CA GLU A 203 7.23 1.91 10.79
C GLU A 203 5.84 1.93 10.15
N ARG A 204 4.90 2.61 10.80
CA ARG A 204 3.64 2.98 10.15
C ARG A 204 3.90 4.07 9.13
N PRO A 205 3.36 3.98 7.89
CA PRO A 205 3.44 5.08 6.94
C PRO A 205 2.85 6.35 7.54
N LYS A 206 3.51 7.48 7.31
CA LYS A 206 3.03 8.79 7.72
C LYS A 206 2.28 9.46 6.58
N PRO A 207 1.33 10.36 6.85
CA PRO A 207 0.61 11.09 5.80
C PRO A 207 1.53 11.85 4.84
N ASP A 208 2.69 12.29 5.33
CA ASP A 208 3.65 13.11 4.59
C ASP A 208 4.72 12.29 3.84
N ASP A 209 4.72 10.98 3.99
CA ASP A 209 5.70 10.08 3.36
C ASP A 209 5.69 10.16 1.80
N ASN A 210 4.66 10.77 1.21
CA ASN A 210 4.49 10.89 -0.25
C ASN A 210 4.63 12.32 -0.78
N LEU A 211 5.09 13.24 0.02
CA LEU A 211 5.52 14.52 -0.55
C LEU A 211 6.76 14.23 -1.40
N PRO A 212 6.77 14.60 -2.70
CA PRO A 212 7.99 14.52 -3.48
C PRO A 212 9.06 15.25 -2.69
N LEU A 213 10.18 14.57 -2.44
CA LEU A 213 11.37 15.21 -1.89
C LEU A 213 11.52 16.53 -2.63
N LYS A 214 11.42 17.65 -1.92
CA LYS A 214 11.65 18.98 -2.50
C LYS A 214 12.99 18.84 -3.23
N THR A 215 12.94 18.71 -4.54
CA THR A 215 14.14 18.78 -5.37
C THR A 215 14.79 20.10 -4.96
N LYS A 216 15.93 20.01 -4.30
CA LYS A 216 16.75 21.20 -4.03
C LYS A 216 16.86 21.91 -5.35
N ALA A 217 16.26 23.09 -5.45
CA ALA A 217 16.40 23.94 -6.61
C ALA A 217 17.92 24.05 -6.88
N VAL A 218 18.33 23.48 -8.00
CA VAL A 218 19.72 23.67 -8.48
C VAL A 218 19.83 25.17 -8.70
N PRO A 219 20.75 25.89 -8.01
CA PRO A 219 20.92 27.30 -8.24
C PRO A 219 21.35 27.48 -9.70
N VAL A 220 20.52 28.13 -10.49
CA VAL A 220 20.87 28.56 -11.84
C VAL A 220 21.97 29.62 -11.67
N SER A 221 23.20 29.19 -11.94
CA SER A 221 24.31 30.12 -12.05
C SER A 221 24.09 31.08 -13.22
N LYS A 222 24.03 32.35 -12.90
CA LYS A 222 24.01 33.46 -13.89
C LYS A 222 25.38 33.56 -14.61
#